data_90365127fe9bcf62d6be7e88eae3021e
#
_entry.id   90365127fe9bcf62d6be7e88eae3021e
#
_cell.length_a   1.000
_cell.length_b   1.000
_cell.length_c   1.000
_cell.angle_alpha   90.00
_cell.angle_beta   90.00
_cell.angle_gamma   90.00
#
_symmetry.space_group_name_H-M   'P 1'
#
loop_
_entity.id
_entity.type
_entity.pdbx_description
1 polymer ?
#
loop_
_entity_poly.entity_id
_entity_poly.type
_entity_poly.pdbx_seq_one_letter_code
_entity_poly.pdbx_strand_id
1 'polypeptide(L)'
;AWYYGIYSAGSAMVAAQDGSFQDDHTGTANAWDRQFPATGRVIFPFSLRVSSLVEASYKKEMEKLKAGQTFDLMTKPTNYTDAHGACVAYLSGSAAWWKWKTESAIVGSREFKALNVTNFRTKAARELRDSRLVGKSLSFLHQAFRYRGKANYREALFLGYGDYVESSLSNYLDDLTIVLRGFLAMSGAFACKRLGLSIWNLISNERQPPESSAGAAASRLRRRAGAARSRS
;
A
#
# COMPACT_ATOMS: atom_id res chain seq x y z
N ALA A 1 -8.89 -3.05 -9.02
CA ALA A 1 -7.84 -2.35 -9.80
C ALA A 1 -6.83 -1.64 -8.89
N TRP A 2 -7.24 -0.74 -7.96
CA TRP A 2 -6.37 0.10 -7.12
C TRP A 2 -5.23 -0.67 -6.43
N TYR A 3 -5.56 -1.73 -5.71
CA TYR A 3 -4.57 -2.53 -4.98
C TYR A 3 -3.49 -3.14 -5.90
N TYR A 4 -3.90 -3.63 -7.07
CA TYR A 4 -2.93 -4.23 -8.01
C TYR A 4 -1.97 -3.20 -8.59
N GLY A 5 -2.39 -1.94 -8.78
CA GLY A 5 -1.48 -0.85 -9.13
C GLY A 5 -0.43 -0.60 -8.06
N ILE A 6 -0.85 -0.53 -6.79
CA ILE A 6 0.06 -0.41 -5.63
C ILE A 6 1.03 -1.61 -5.54
N TYR A 7 0.50 -2.82 -5.66
CA TYR A 7 1.29 -4.05 -5.58
C TYR A 7 2.34 -4.12 -6.69
N SER A 8 1.94 -3.88 -7.94
CA SER A 8 2.85 -3.90 -9.09
C SER A 8 3.95 -2.84 -8.97
N ALA A 9 3.60 -1.64 -8.52
CA ALA A 9 4.58 -0.58 -8.29
C ALA A 9 5.56 -0.95 -7.16
N GLY A 10 5.07 -1.53 -6.06
CA GLY A 10 5.91 -2.05 -4.97
C GLY A 10 6.86 -3.15 -5.43
N SER A 11 6.36 -4.11 -6.23
CA SER A 11 7.17 -5.17 -6.85
C SER A 11 8.25 -4.59 -7.78
N ALA A 12 7.89 -3.60 -8.60
CA ALA A 12 8.85 -2.93 -9.48
C ALA A 12 9.94 -2.19 -8.70
N MET A 13 9.60 -1.56 -7.55
CA MET A 13 10.60 -0.95 -6.67
C MET A 13 11.59 -1.98 -6.11
N VAL A 14 11.08 -3.14 -5.63
CA VAL A 14 11.91 -4.23 -5.10
C VAL A 14 12.84 -4.76 -6.20
N ALA A 15 12.30 -5.06 -7.38
CA ALA A 15 13.08 -5.51 -8.52
C ALA A 15 14.15 -4.49 -8.95
N ALA A 16 13.81 -3.19 -8.99
CA ALA A 16 14.77 -2.13 -9.32
C ALA A 16 15.86 -1.96 -8.25
N GLN A 17 15.59 -2.33 -6.98
CA GLN A 17 16.55 -2.20 -5.89
C GLN A 17 17.63 -3.28 -5.93
N ASP A 18 17.26 -4.55 -6.07
CA ASP A 18 18.19 -5.69 -5.94
C ASP A 18 17.99 -6.82 -6.97
N GLY A 19 17.10 -6.64 -7.94
CA GLY A 19 16.77 -7.65 -8.95
C GLY A 19 15.87 -8.77 -8.44
N SER A 20 15.43 -8.75 -7.17
CA SER A 20 14.61 -9.81 -6.61
C SER A 20 13.15 -9.68 -7.03
N PHE A 21 12.47 -10.81 -7.11
CA PHE A 21 11.04 -10.90 -7.36
C PHE A 21 10.40 -11.80 -6.31
N GLN A 22 9.20 -11.47 -5.88
CA GLN A 22 8.45 -12.24 -4.90
C GLN A 22 7.16 -12.75 -5.55
N ASP A 23 6.88 -14.04 -5.40
CA ASP A 23 5.74 -14.70 -6.05
C ASP A 23 4.40 -14.39 -5.37
N ASP A 24 4.42 -13.90 -4.14
CA ASP A 24 3.21 -13.62 -3.38
C ASP A 24 3.17 -12.21 -2.79
N HIS A 25 1.95 -11.79 -2.44
CA HIS A 25 1.69 -10.46 -1.90
C HIS A 25 2.36 -10.19 -0.55
N THR A 26 2.48 -11.21 0.30
CA THR A 26 3.10 -11.08 1.62
C THR A 26 4.61 -10.97 1.49
N GLY A 27 5.21 -11.79 0.64
CA GLY A 27 6.63 -11.73 0.31
C GLY A 27 7.02 -10.36 -0.23
N THR A 28 6.26 -9.84 -1.20
CA THR A 28 6.47 -8.49 -1.75
C THR A 28 6.35 -7.41 -0.68
N ALA A 29 5.32 -7.46 0.18
CA ALA A 29 5.14 -6.47 1.25
C ALA A 29 6.28 -6.52 2.26
N ASN A 30 6.76 -7.71 2.64
CA ASN A 30 7.90 -7.89 3.53
C ASN A 30 9.22 -7.40 2.90
N ALA A 31 9.47 -7.72 1.64
CA ALA A 31 10.67 -7.27 0.92
C ALA A 31 10.67 -5.74 0.80
N TRP A 32 9.54 -5.16 0.40
CA TRP A 32 9.37 -3.72 0.29
C TRP A 32 9.55 -3.02 1.65
N ASP A 33 8.96 -3.54 2.73
CA ASP A 33 9.12 -2.98 4.09
C ASP A 33 10.59 -2.91 4.51
N ARG A 34 11.33 -4.00 4.31
CA ARG A 34 12.77 -4.06 4.68
C ARG A 34 13.63 -3.11 3.85
N GLN A 35 13.32 -2.96 2.55
CA GLN A 35 14.17 -2.21 1.63
C GLN A 35 13.88 -0.70 1.63
N PHE A 36 12.66 -0.30 1.98
CA PHE A 36 12.22 1.09 1.80
C PHE A 36 11.80 1.77 3.11
N PRO A 37 10.66 1.45 3.76
CA PRO A 37 10.29 2.13 5.00
C PRO A 37 11.29 1.91 6.13
N ALA A 38 11.81 0.69 6.28
CA ALA A 38 12.79 0.39 7.32
C ALA A 38 14.13 1.14 7.16
N THR A 39 14.43 1.59 5.95
CA THR A 39 15.66 2.34 5.60
C THR A 39 15.44 3.83 5.37
N GLY A 40 14.22 4.33 5.58
CA GLY A 40 13.87 5.73 5.37
C GLY A 40 13.90 6.20 3.91
N ARG A 41 13.77 5.29 2.94
CA ARG A 41 13.89 5.59 1.50
C ARG A 41 12.58 6.00 0.82
N VAL A 42 11.50 6.10 1.57
CA VAL A 42 10.18 6.48 1.07
C VAL A 42 9.60 7.63 1.90
N ILE A 43 8.79 8.44 1.24
CA ILE A 43 8.19 9.63 1.86
C ILE A 43 6.90 9.29 2.61
N PHE A 44 6.49 10.18 3.52
CA PHE A 44 5.16 10.14 4.14
C PHE A 44 4.05 10.22 3.07
N PRO A 45 2.94 9.50 3.18
CA PRO A 45 2.56 8.57 4.25
C PRO A 45 3.10 7.15 4.08
N PHE A 46 3.80 6.85 3.00
CA PHE A 46 4.29 5.51 2.65
C PHE A 46 5.44 5.05 3.55
N SER A 47 6.12 5.99 4.25
CA SER A 47 7.17 5.69 5.23
C SER A 47 6.63 5.18 6.58
N LEU A 48 5.33 5.32 6.84
CA LEU A 48 4.74 4.88 8.10
C LEU A 48 4.84 3.36 8.26
N ARG A 49 5.43 2.93 9.38
CA ARG A 49 5.61 1.51 9.71
C ARG A 49 5.65 1.26 11.22
N VAL A 50 5.42 0.01 11.61
CA VAL A 50 5.83 -0.54 12.90
C VAL A 50 6.85 -1.66 12.67
N SER A 51 7.86 -1.72 13.54
CA SER A 51 8.97 -2.68 13.42
C SER A 51 8.64 -4.06 13.98
N SER A 52 7.63 -4.15 14.85
CA SER A 52 7.23 -5.35 15.55
C SER A 52 5.74 -5.30 15.90
N LEU A 53 5.08 -6.46 15.91
CA LEU A 53 3.69 -6.58 16.37
C LEU A 53 3.59 -6.90 17.87
N VAL A 54 4.69 -6.91 18.61
CA VAL A 54 4.67 -6.95 20.08
C VAL A 54 4.02 -5.65 20.60
N GLU A 55 2.96 -5.79 21.39
CA GLU A 55 2.07 -4.65 21.73
C GLU A 55 2.81 -3.47 22.36
N ALA A 56 3.71 -3.73 23.32
CA ALA A 56 4.50 -2.68 23.94
C ALA A 56 5.39 -1.93 22.94
N SER A 57 5.94 -2.66 21.95
CA SER A 57 6.80 -2.08 20.92
C SER A 57 6.01 -1.19 19.95
N TYR A 58 4.95 -1.71 19.34
CA TYR A 58 4.22 -0.88 18.37
C TYR A 58 3.46 0.27 19.02
N LYS A 59 2.95 0.12 20.24
CA LYS A 59 2.34 1.24 20.97
C LYS A 59 3.34 2.37 21.21
N LYS A 60 4.57 2.03 21.61
CA LYS A 60 5.65 3.02 21.79
C LYS A 60 6.02 3.73 20.49
N GLU A 61 6.05 3.00 19.38
CA GLU A 61 6.27 3.59 18.05
C GLU A 61 5.10 4.52 17.66
N MET A 62 3.85 4.09 17.90
CA MET A 62 2.67 4.91 17.61
C MET A 62 2.66 6.22 18.42
N GLU A 63 3.01 6.19 19.71
CA GLU A 63 3.08 7.40 20.52
C GLU A 63 4.10 8.42 19.97
N LYS A 64 5.24 7.93 19.47
CA LYS A 64 6.22 8.81 18.81
C LYS A 64 5.66 9.42 17.51
N LEU A 65 4.92 8.63 16.71
CA LEU A 65 4.33 9.09 15.46
C LEU A 65 3.16 10.05 15.68
N LYS A 66 2.37 9.86 16.74
CA LYS A 66 1.25 10.75 17.09
C LYS A 66 1.70 12.16 17.51
N ALA A 67 2.91 12.30 18.02
CA ALA A 67 3.42 13.56 18.57
C ALA A 67 2.45 14.22 19.58
N GLY A 68 1.80 13.41 20.41
CA GLY A 68 0.83 13.86 21.40
C GLY A 68 -0.59 14.14 20.88
N GLN A 69 -0.86 13.88 19.61
CA GLN A 69 -2.18 14.12 19.01
C GLN A 69 -3.01 12.83 18.91
N THR A 70 -4.31 12.98 18.99
CA THR A 70 -5.30 11.92 18.73
C THR A 70 -6.16 12.30 17.54
N PHE A 71 -6.62 11.31 16.79
CA PHE A 71 -7.51 11.51 15.66
C PHE A 71 -8.61 10.43 15.66
N ASP A 72 -9.85 10.87 15.54
CA ASP A 72 -10.99 9.99 15.34
C ASP A 72 -11.13 9.63 13.85
N LEU A 73 -11.00 8.34 13.52
CA LEU A 73 -11.13 7.85 12.14
C LEU A 73 -12.54 8.00 11.53
N MET A 74 -13.55 8.28 12.36
CA MET A 74 -14.91 8.56 11.89
C MET A 74 -15.09 10.00 11.42
N THR A 75 -14.11 10.87 11.72
CA THR A 75 -14.14 12.29 11.29
C THR A 75 -13.28 12.47 10.05
N LYS A 76 -13.79 13.22 9.06
CA LYS A 76 -13.02 13.55 7.85
C LYS A 76 -11.86 14.49 8.20
N PRO A 77 -10.60 14.18 7.83
CA PRO A 77 -9.48 15.09 7.99
C PRO A 77 -9.68 16.40 7.27
N THR A 78 -9.41 17.52 7.93
CA THR A 78 -9.58 18.87 7.37
C THR A 78 -8.26 19.57 7.05
N ASN A 79 -7.17 19.07 7.59
CA ASN A 79 -5.83 19.62 7.41
C ASN A 79 -4.76 18.51 7.44
N TYR A 80 -3.49 18.90 7.24
CA TYR A 80 -2.36 17.95 7.25
C TYR A 80 -2.21 17.19 8.57
N THR A 81 -2.41 17.87 9.70
CA THR A 81 -2.28 17.27 11.04
C THR A 81 -3.32 16.20 11.27
N ASP A 82 -4.58 16.45 10.88
CA ASP A 82 -5.67 15.48 10.96
C ASP A 82 -5.37 14.28 10.04
N ALA A 83 -4.93 14.54 8.80
CA ALA A 83 -4.57 13.49 7.84
C ALA A 83 -3.41 12.62 8.36
N HIS A 84 -2.40 13.23 8.98
CA HIS A 84 -1.30 12.51 9.63
C HIS A 84 -1.84 11.63 10.77
N GLY A 85 -2.65 12.22 11.66
CA GLY A 85 -3.30 11.50 12.76
C GLY A 85 -4.14 10.33 12.29
N ALA A 86 -4.92 10.50 11.20
CA ALA A 86 -5.71 9.43 10.59
C ALA A 86 -4.82 8.28 10.08
N CYS A 87 -3.71 8.58 9.41
CA CYS A 87 -2.77 7.57 8.94
C CYS A 87 -2.17 6.78 10.10
N VAL A 88 -1.78 7.45 11.19
CA VAL A 88 -1.22 6.80 12.39
C VAL A 88 -2.28 5.95 13.09
N ALA A 89 -3.50 6.46 13.24
CA ALA A 89 -4.61 5.71 13.84
C ALA A 89 -4.96 4.45 13.02
N TYR A 90 -4.98 4.55 11.70
CA TYR A 90 -5.19 3.40 10.82
C TYR A 90 -4.06 2.37 10.90
N LEU A 91 -2.80 2.81 10.98
CA LEU A 91 -1.66 1.94 11.18
C LEU A 91 -1.76 1.20 12.52
N SER A 92 -2.11 1.90 13.61
CA SER A 92 -2.32 1.33 14.93
C SER A 92 -3.41 0.25 14.94
N GLY A 93 -4.58 0.54 14.35
CA GLY A 93 -5.66 -0.44 14.20
C GLY A 93 -5.27 -1.63 13.33
N SER A 94 -4.44 -1.41 12.30
CA SER A 94 -3.91 -2.49 11.48
C SER A 94 -2.94 -3.37 12.25
N ALA A 95 -2.06 -2.79 13.08
CA ALA A 95 -1.14 -3.54 13.94
C ALA A 95 -1.89 -4.40 14.97
N ALA A 96 -2.91 -3.85 15.61
CA ALA A 96 -3.77 -4.58 16.54
C ALA A 96 -4.47 -5.78 15.87
N TRP A 97 -4.97 -5.59 14.64
CA TRP A 97 -5.60 -6.67 13.88
C TRP A 97 -4.61 -7.77 13.48
N TRP A 98 -3.43 -7.41 13.00
CA TRP A 98 -2.39 -8.38 12.63
C TRP A 98 -1.86 -9.13 13.84
N LYS A 99 -1.71 -8.45 15.00
CA LYS A 99 -1.40 -9.08 16.28
C LYS A 99 -2.46 -10.12 16.61
N TRP A 100 -3.74 -9.73 16.65
CA TRP A 100 -4.85 -10.64 16.94
C TRP A 100 -4.86 -11.86 16.01
N LYS A 101 -4.72 -11.65 14.71
CA LYS A 101 -4.67 -12.73 13.72
C LYS A 101 -3.52 -13.70 13.97
N THR A 102 -2.35 -13.17 14.35
CA THR A 102 -1.18 -13.99 14.67
C THR A 102 -1.39 -14.76 15.99
N GLU A 103 -1.93 -14.12 17.01
CA GLU A 103 -2.26 -14.77 18.29
C GLU A 103 -3.28 -15.91 18.08
N SER A 104 -4.30 -15.69 17.27
CA SER A 104 -5.28 -16.74 16.91
C SER A 104 -4.62 -17.95 16.24
N ALA A 105 -3.66 -17.71 15.35
CA ALA A 105 -2.91 -18.79 14.71
C ALA A 105 -2.00 -19.53 15.71
N ILE A 106 -1.39 -18.84 16.67
CA ILE A 106 -0.57 -19.44 17.72
C ILE A 106 -1.41 -20.36 18.61
N VAL A 107 -2.61 -19.92 19.02
CA VAL A 107 -3.52 -20.74 19.84
C VAL A 107 -3.86 -22.07 19.15
N GLY A 108 -3.96 -22.08 17.81
CA GLY A 108 -4.19 -23.28 17.01
C GLY A 108 -2.94 -24.18 16.85
N SER A 109 -1.74 -23.70 17.19
CA SER A 109 -0.49 -24.40 16.94
C SER A 109 -0.26 -25.59 17.90
N ARG A 110 0.59 -26.54 17.48
CA ARG A 110 0.98 -27.68 18.30
C ARG A 110 1.76 -27.25 19.54
N GLU A 111 2.64 -26.27 19.37
CA GLU A 111 3.46 -25.72 20.44
C GLU A 111 2.63 -25.10 21.55
N PHE A 112 1.60 -24.33 21.20
CA PHE A 112 0.71 -23.73 22.20
C PHE A 112 -0.14 -24.78 22.92
N LYS A 113 -0.68 -25.75 22.18
CA LYS A 113 -1.44 -26.87 22.77
C LYS A 113 -0.61 -27.72 23.72
N ALA A 114 0.67 -27.91 23.45
CA ALA A 114 1.59 -28.63 24.31
C ALA A 114 1.84 -27.94 25.67
N LEU A 115 1.58 -26.62 25.78
CA LEU A 115 1.68 -25.89 27.03
C LEU A 115 0.50 -26.12 27.98
N ASN A 116 -0.56 -26.81 27.53
CA ASN A 116 -1.79 -27.06 28.30
C ASN A 116 -2.41 -25.78 28.91
N VAL A 117 -2.37 -24.68 28.17
CA VAL A 117 -2.93 -23.37 28.58
C VAL A 117 -3.97 -22.89 27.56
N THR A 118 -4.89 -22.04 27.99
CA THR A 118 -5.96 -21.48 27.14
C THR A 118 -5.70 -20.02 26.73
N ASN A 119 -4.67 -19.38 27.29
CA ASN A 119 -4.38 -17.98 27.07
C ASN A 119 -2.88 -17.67 27.29
N PHE A 120 -2.49 -16.42 27.01
CA PHE A 120 -1.09 -15.96 27.13
C PHE A 120 -0.73 -15.39 28.51
N ARG A 121 -1.29 -15.92 29.62
CA ARG A 121 -0.99 -15.44 30.98
C ARG A 121 0.28 -16.03 31.57
N THR A 122 0.65 -17.25 31.20
CA THR A 122 1.88 -17.90 31.67
C THR A 122 3.11 -17.33 30.95
N LYS A 123 4.28 -17.42 31.59
CA LYS A 123 5.55 -16.95 31.02
C LYS A 123 5.84 -17.65 29.68
N ALA A 124 5.77 -18.98 29.63
CA ALA A 124 6.02 -19.76 28.43
C ALA A 124 5.07 -19.39 27.27
N ALA A 125 3.78 -19.20 27.54
CA ALA A 125 2.84 -18.79 26.51
C ALA A 125 3.13 -17.37 25.97
N ARG A 126 3.53 -16.43 26.84
CA ARG A 126 3.96 -15.09 26.41
C ARG A 126 5.22 -15.13 25.57
N GLU A 127 6.22 -15.89 25.97
CA GLU A 127 7.46 -16.05 25.21
C GLU A 127 7.20 -16.63 23.82
N LEU A 128 6.36 -17.67 23.73
CA LEU A 128 5.94 -18.23 22.43
C LEU A 128 5.21 -17.17 21.58
N ARG A 129 4.28 -16.41 22.14
CA ARG A 129 3.60 -15.32 21.44
C ARG A 129 4.58 -14.27 20.93
N ASP A 130 5.40 -13.75 21.82
CA ASP A 130 6.29 -12.62 21.53
C ASP A 130 7.38 -13.00 20.54
N SER A 131 7.89 -14.24 20.57
CA SER A 131 8.82 -14.76 19.56
C SER A 131 8.21 -14.78 18.15
N ARG A 132 6.90 -15.01 18.03
CA ARG A 132 6.17 -15.01 16.75
C ARG A 132 5.76 -13.61 16.29
N LEU A 133 5.71 -12.63 17.19
CA LEU A 133 5.32 -11.25 16.90
C LEU A 133 6.52 -10.32 16.64
N VAL A 134 7.65 -10.56 17.30
CA VAL A 134 8.83 -9.68 17.25
C VAL A 134 9.39 -9.50 15.84
N GLY A 135 9.38 -10.56 15.03
CA GLY A 135 9.89 -10.53 13.64
C GLY A 135 8.87 -10.03 12.60
N LYS A 136 7.66 -9.62 13.02
CA LYS A 136 6.61 -9.16 12.11
C LYS A 136 6.50 -7.66 12.13
N SER A 137 6.85 -7.04 11.03
CA SER A 137 6.64 -5.62 10.77
C SER A 137 5.33 -5.36 10.02
N LEU A 138 4.90 -4.11 10.00
CA LEU A 138 3.74 -3.66 9.25
C LEU A 138 4.03 -2.30 8.61
N SER A 139 3.75 -2.19 7.32
CA SER A 139 3.94 -0.97 6.54
C SER A 139 2.80 -0.75 5.55
N PHE A 140 2.89 0.25 4.69
CA PHE A 140 1.86 0.62 3.74
C PHE A 140 1.39 -0.54 2.85
N LEU A 141 2.30 -1.35 2.29
CA LEU A 141 1.89 -2.48 1.43
C LEU A 141 1.12 -3.56 2.19
N HIS A 142 1.45 -3.83 3.45
CA HIS A 142 0.68 -4.73 4.29
C HIS A 142 -0.73 -4.19 4.57
N GLN A 143 -0.86 -2.87 4.76
CA GLN A 143 -2.16 -2.23 4.96
C GLN A 143 -3.00 -2.27 3.68
N ALA A 144 -2.40 -2.00 2.52
CA ALA A 144 -3.07 -2.08 1.22
C ALA A 144 -3.56 -3.52 0.93
N PHE A 145 -2.76 -4.53 1.27
CA PHE A 145 -3.16 -5.94 1.15
C PHE A 145 -4.35 -6.29 2.05
N ARG A 146 -4.31 -5.86 3.32
CA ARG A 146 -5.44 -6.03 4.23
C ARG A 146 -6.71 -5.34 3.72
N TYR A 147 -6.57 -4.11 3.22
CA TYR A 147 -7.66 -3.32 2.66
C TYR A 147 -8.34 -4.03 1.49
N ARG A 148 -7.56 -4.61 0.56
CA ARG A 148 -8.09 -5.44 -0.52
C ARG A 148 -8.97 -6.59 0.02
N GLY A 149 -8.49 -7.28 1.05
CA GLY A 149 -9.24 -8.39 1.67
C GLY A 149 -10.60 -7.95 2.23
N LYS A 150 -10.65 -6.77 2.84
CA LYS A 150 -11.90 -6.18 3.33
C LYS A 150 -12.84 -5.83 2.17
N ALA A 151 -12.35 -5.08 1.19
CA ALA A 151 -13.15 -4.62 0.05
C ALA A 151 -13.72 -5.79 -0.79
N ASN A 152 -12.95 -6.87 -0.99
CA ASN A 152 -13.37 -7.98 -1.83
C ASN A 152 -14.31 -8.98 -1.13
N TYR A 153 -14.24 -9.13 0.21
CA TYR A 153 -14.87 -10.26 0.88
C TYR A 153 -15.87 -9.90 1.99
N ARG A 154 -15.86 -8.69 2.53
CA ARG A 154 -16.70 -8.32 3.68
C ARG A 154 -17.48 -7.03 3.55
N GLU A 155 -16.93 -6.04 2.90
CA GLU A 155 -17.49 -4.67 2.84
C GLU A 155 -18.06 -4.30 1.47
N ALA A 156 -17.89 -5.15 0.44
CA ALA A 156 -18.59 -4.97 -0.84
C ALA A 156 -20.13 -4.98 -0.65
N LEU A 157 -20.64 -5.72 0.34
CA LEU A 157 -22.04 -5.68 0.73
C LEU A 157 -22.43 -4.32 1.33
N PHE A 158 -21.57 -3.70 2.15
CA PHE A 158 -21.79 -2.37 2.70
C PHE A 158 -21.79 -1.27 1.63
N LEU A 159 -20.89 -1.39 0.65
CA LEU A 159 -20.83 -0.48 -0.49
C LEU A 159 -22.02 -0.66 -1.45
N GLY A 160 -22.64 -1.85 -1.46
CA GLY A 160 -23.77 -2.17 -2.36
C GLY A 160 -25.17 -1.97 -1.75
N TYR A 161 -25.31 -1.94 -0.43
CA TYR A 161 -26.62 -1.97 0.26
C TYR A 161 -26.79 -0.92 1.36
N GLY A 162 -25.83 -0.02 1.59
CA GLY A 162 -25.96 1.06 2.57
C GLY A 162 -26.54 2.33 1.95
N ASP A 163 -27.09 3.20 2.78
CA ASP A 163 -27.59 4.55 2.42
C ASP A 163 -26.46 5.52 1.99
N TYR A 164 -25.45 5.01 1.26
CA TYR A 164 -24.34 5.83 0.80
C TYR A 164 -24.76 6.67 -0.41
N VAL A 165 -24.70 7.96 -0.22
CA VAL A 165 -24.95 8.95 -1.28
C VAL A 165 -23.86 8.76 -2.36
N GLU A 166 -24.25 8.79 -3.63
CA GLU A 166 -23.37 8.64 -4.81
C GLU A 166 -22.13 9.57 -4.75
N SER A 167 -22.28 10.78 -4.19
CA SER A 167 -21.21 11.73 -3.94
C SER A 167 -20.12 11.19 -2.98
N SER A 168 -20.49 10.40 -1.98
CA SER A 168 -19.53 9.80 -1.03
C SER A 168 -18.69 8.72 -1.70
N LEU A 169 -19.28 7.93 -2.61
CA LEU A 169 -18.56 6.92 -3.37
C LEU A 169 -17.58 7.56 -4.37
N SER A 170 -18.00 8.64 -5.05
CA SER A 170 -17.12 9.37 -5.97
C SER A 170 -15.92 9.95 -5.24
N ASN A 171 -16.12 10.67 -4.14
CA ASN A 171 -15.03 11.21 -3.32
C ASN A 171 -14.08 10.13 -2.85
N TYR A 172 -14.60 8.98 -2.44
CA TYR A 172 -13.80 7.84 -2.01
C TYR A 172 -12.93 7.26 -3.15
N LEU A 173 -13.48 7.15 -4.36
CA LEU A 173 -12.72 6.70 -5.54
C LEU A 173 -11.64 7.71 -5.94
N ASP A 174 -11.93 9.00 -5.81
CA ASP A 174 -10.96 10.07 -6.04
C ASP A 174 -9.81 10.00 -5.04
N ASP A 175 -10.09 9.83 -3.75
CA ASP A 175 -9.08 9.66 -2.71
C ASP A 175 -8.19 8.44 -2.96
N LEU A 176 -8.76 7.30 -3.33
CA LEU A 176 -7.99 6.10 -3.71
C LEU A 176 -7.11 6.37 -4.93
N THR A 177 -7.62 7.13 -5.90
CA THR A 177 -6.87 7.48 -7.11
C THR A 177 -5.70 8.42 -6.78
N ILE A 178 -5.88 9.37 -5.88
CA ILE A 178 -4.81 10.27 -5.41
C ILE A 178 -3.70 9.45 -4.72
N VAL A 179 -4.06 8.54 -3.82
CA VAL A 179 -3.08 7.67 -3.13
C VAL A 179 -2.32 6.80 -4.13
N LEU A 180 -3.02 6.21 -5.11
CA LEU A 180 -2.38 5.40 -6.15
C LEU A 180 -1.39 6.24 -6.98
N ARG A 181 -1.81 7.42 -7.45
CA ARG A 181 -0.95 8.33 -8.23
C ARG A 181 0.29 8.75 -7.45
N GLY A 182 0.14 9.10 -6.17
CA GLY A 182 1.25 9.45 -5.29
C GLY A 182 2.23 8.29 -5.13
N PHE A 183 1.73 7.07 -4.92
CA PHE A 183 2.57 5.89 -4.81
C PHE A 183 3.30 5.56 -6.12
N LEU A 184 2.58 5.62 -7.25
CA LEU A 184 3.16 5.41 -8.59
C LEU A 184 4.23 6.45 -8.91
N ALA A 185 3.99 7.73 -8.60
CA ALA A 185 4.98 8.81 -8.83
C ALA A 185 6.25 8.58 -8.01
N MET A 186 6.12 8.24 -6.71
CA MET A 186 7.26 7.90 -5.85
C MET A 186 8.02 6.68 -6.39
N SER A 187 7.30 5.62 -6.76
CA SER A 187 7.88 4.38 -7.27
C SER A 187 8.59 4.60 -8.61
N GLY A 188 8.00 5.39 -9.50
CA GLY A 188 8.60 5.76 -10.79
C GLY A 188 9.85 6.61 -10.62
N ALA A 189 9.82 7.60 -9.74
CA ALA A 189 11.00 8.42 -9.42
C ALA A 189 12.14 7.56 -8.85
N PHE A 190 11.82 6.61 -7.96
CA PHE A 190 12.81 5.68 -7.42
C PHE A 190 13.41 4.79 -8.53
N ALA A 191 12.57 4.17 -9.35
CA ALA A 191 13.01 3.30 -10.45
C ALA A 191 13.87 4.08 -11.47
N CYS A 192 13.44 5.26 -11.85
CA CYS A 192 14.19 6.16 -12.73
C CYS A 192 15.59 6.50 -12.17
N LYS A 193 15.64 6.87 -10.89
CA LYS A 193 16.91 7.17 -10.20
C LYS A 193 17.84 5.94 -10.15
N ARG A 194 17.28 4.76 -9.97
CA ARG A 194 18.04 3.51 -9.81
C ARG A 194 18.53 2.94 -11.14
N LEU A 195 17.70 2.96 -12.16
CA LEU A 195 17.98 2.38 -13.48
C LEU A 195 18.69 3.37 -14.44
N GLY A 196 18.58 4.66 -14.16
CA GLY A 196 19.02 5.74 -15.05
C GLY A 196 17.96 6.10 -16.11
N LEU A 197 18.04 7.34 -16.60
CA LEU A 197 17.05 7.89 -17.55
C LEU A 197 16.95 7.10 -18.86
N SER A 198 18.05 6.57 -19.36
CA SER A 198 18.07 5.84 -20.64
C SER A 198 17.21 4.57 -20.57
N ILE A 199 17.41 3.75 -19.52
CA ILE A 199 16.63 2.52 -19.31
C ILE A 199 15.19 2.86 -18.97
N TRP A 200 14.96 3.88 -18.13
CA TRP A 200 13.62 4.33 -17.80
C TRP A 200 12.82 4.76 -19.03
N ASN A 201 13.41 5.53 -19.93
CA ASN A 201 12.77 5.96 -21.15
C ASN A 201 12.45 4.77 -22.08
N LEU A 202 13.33 3.79 -22.18
CA LEU A 202 13.09 2.57 -22.94
C LEU A 202 11.83 1.86 -22.43
N ILE A 203 11.76 1.58 -21.12
CA ILE A 203 10.61 0.90 -20.48
C ILE A 203 9.32 1.73 -20.62
N SER A 204 9.42 3.06 -20.50
CA SER A 204 8.26 3.95 -20.59
C SER A 204 7.72 4.06 -22.00
N ASN A 205 8.58 4.06 -23.01
CA ASN A 205 8.19 4.13 -24.43
C ASN A 205 7.59 2.83 -24.95
N GLU A 206 8.07 1.67 -24.46
CA GLU A 206 7.47 0.37 -24.81
C GLU A 206 6.01 0.23 -24.33
N ARG A 207 5.61 1.01 -23.33
CA ARG A 207 4.24 1.01 -22.78
C ARG A 207 3.29 1.99 -23.45
N GLN A 208 3.78 2.86 -24.34
CA GLN A 208 2.87 3.65 -25.16
C GLN A 208 2.26 2.71 -26.22
N PRO A 209 0.92 2.56 -26.25
CA PRO A 209 0.29 1.84 -27.34
C PRO A 209 0.77 2.49 -28.65
N PRO A 210 1.08 1.70 -29.70
CA PRO A 210 1.46 2.28 -30.99
C PRO A 210 0.39 3.31 -31.35
N GLU A 211 0.82 4.54 -31.66
CA GLU A 211 -0.09 5.59 -32.12
C GLU A 211 -1.02 4.95 -33.14
N SER A 212 -2.32 4.92 -32.85
CA SER A 212 -3.27 4.24 -33.70
C SER A 212 -3.06 4.77 -35.11
N SER A 213 -2.83 3.89 -36.05
CA SER A 213 -2.63 4.22 -37.47
C SER A 213 -3.74 5.13 -38.05
N ALA A 214 -4.88 5.23 -37.35
CA ALA A 214 -5.95 6.19 -37.56
C ALA A 214 -5.53 7.66 -37.37
N GLY A 215 -4.67 7.97 -36.37
CA GLY A 215 -4.18 9.34 -36.15
C GLY A 215 -3.19 9.80 -37.23
N ALA A 216 -2.33 8.89 -37.66
CA ALA A 216 -1.39 9.15 -38.78
C ALA A 216 -2.12 9.30 -40.11
N ALA A 217 -3.19 8.53 -40.37
CA ALA A 217 -4.02 8.67 -41.56
C ALA A 217 -4.82 9.99 -41.55
N ALA A 218 -5.38 10.41 -40.41
CA ALA A 218 -6.11 11.66 -40.30
C ALA A 218 -5.20 12.89 -40.48
N SER A 219 -3.95 12.85 -40.00
CA SER A 219 -2.99 13.93 -40.21
C SER A 219 -2.51 14.04 -41.68
N ARG A 220 -2.36 12.91 -42.38
CA ARG A 220 -2.03 12.88 -43.83
C ARG A 220 -3.18 13.39 -44.68
N LEU A 221 -4.44 13.07 -44.34
CA LEU A 221 -5.62 13.60 -45.01
C LEU A 221 -5.79 15.11 -44.84
N ARG A 222 -5.54 15.67 -43.65
CA ARG A 222 -5.57 17.11 -43.42
C ARG A 222 -4.49 17.86 -44.18
N ARG A 223 -3.27 17.31 -44.31
CA ARG A 223 -2.18 17.92 -45.10
C ARG A 223 -2.51 17.90 -46.62
N ARG A 224 -3.14 16.84 -47.15
CA ARG A 224 -3.57 16.76 -48.54
C ARG A 224 -4.72 17.76 -48.85
N ALA A 225 -5.68 17.91 -47.95
CA ALA A 225 -6.77 18.87 -48.13
C ALA A 225 -6.30 20.34 -48.04
N GLY A 226 -5.27 20.65 -47.24
CA GLY A 226 -4.65 21.97 -47.16
C GLY A 226 -3.87 22.34 -48.42
N ALA A 227 -3.17 21.36 -49.05
CA ALA A 227 -2.41 21.58 -50.27
C ALA A 227 -3.27 21.76 -51.53
N ALA A 228 -4.50 21.25 -51.52
CA ALA A 228 -5.43 21.42 -52.64
C ALA A 228 -6.11 22.80 -52.65
N ARG A 229 -6.21 23.48 -51.49
CA ARG A 229 -6.80 24.85 -51.42
C ARG A 229 -5.84 25.98 -51.75
N SER A 230 -4.54 25.73 -51.86
CA SER A 230 -3.54 26.75 -52.20
C SER A 230 -3.21 26.80 -53.73
N ARG A 231 -3.94 26.07 -54.55
CA ARG A 231 -3.76 26.04 -56.01
C ARG A 231 -5.00 26.48 -56.81
N SER A 232 -5.99 27.06 -56.13
CA SER A 232 -7.10 27.79 -56.73
C SER A 232 -7.00 29.26 -56.25
#